data_00bbd2affe0cb730bf4ea4184e7e750a
#
_entry.id   00bbd2affe0cb730bf4ea4184e7e750a
#
_cell.length_a   1.000
_cell.length_b   1.000
_cell.length_c   1.000
_cell.angle_alpha   90.00
_cell.angle_beta   90.00
_cell.angle_gamma   90.00
#
_symmetry.space_group_name_H-M   'P 1'
#
loop_
_entity.id
_entity.type
_entity.pdbx_description
1 polymer ?
#
loop_
_entity_poly.entity_id
_entity_poly.type
_entity_poly.pdbx_seq_one_letter_code
_entity_poly.pdbx_strand_id
1 'polypeptide(L)'
;MIDVFPRESAHTWLDLVETTPSLVFDPEVCRQQWTDLSRALPGVTLYYAVKSNPYPGLLQTIADEAGCFDVASAAEMKMLEQQGVHPSRMIHTHPIKTDVEIEKAVAAGVTTF
;
A
#
# COMPACT_ATOMS: atom_id res chain seq x y z
N MET A 1 -16.00 -2.19 -3.92
CA MET A 1 -14.83 -3.06 -4.06
C MET A 1 -15.16 -4.38 -3.39
N ILE A 2 -14.97 -5.49 -4.07
CA ILE A 2 -15.33 -6.82 -3.56
C ILE A 2 -14.10 -7.43 -2.91
N ASP A 3 -14.23 -7.87 -1.66
CA ASP A 3 -13.13 -8.46 -0.89
C ASP A 3 -12.87 -9.90 -1.31
N VAL A 4 -11.61 -10.20 -1.56
CA VAL A 4 -10.90 -11.50 -1.50
C VAL A 4 -11.54 -12.72 -2.16
N PHE A 5 -10.90 -13.22 -3.23
CA PHE A 5 -11.23 -14.52 -3.81
C PHE A 5 -10.01 -15.40 -4.06
N PRO A 6 -10.08 -16.71 -3.73
CA PRO A 6 -9.02 -17.66 -4.07
C PRO A 6 -8.97 -17.90 -5.59
N ARG A 7 -7.77 -18.15 -6.08
CA ARG A 7 -7.47 -18.44 -7.49
C ARG A 7 -8.13 -19.74 -7.96
N GLU A 8 -9.41 -19.71 -8.29
CA GLU A 8 -9.99 -20.75 -9.12
C GLU A 8 -10.66 -20.12 -10.33
N SER A 9 -9.93 -20.15 -11.46
CA SER A 9 -10.34 -19.77 -12.83
C SER A 9 -10.85 -18.34 -13.09
N ALA A 10 -10.46 -17.78 -14.24
CA ALA A 10 -10.86 -16.45 -14.72
C ALA A 10 -12.39 -16.23 -14.82
N HIS A 11 -13.18 -17.30 -14.85
CA HIS A 11 -14.64 -17.22 -14.89
C HIS A 11 -15.27 -16.82 -13.56
N THR A 12 -14.62 -17.11 -12.44
CA THR A 12 -15.14 -16.80 -11.09
C THR A 12 -15.23 -15.30 -10.83
N TRP A 13 -14.37 -14.50 -11.44
CA TRP A 13 -14.37 -13.05 -11.27
C TRP A 13 -15.58 -12.35 -11.87
N LEU A 14 -16.04 -12.84 -13.04
CA LEU A 14 -17.19 -12.28 -13.73
C LEU A 14 -18.50 -12.56 -12.97
N ASP A 15 -18.58 -13.70 -12.29
CA ASP A 15 -19.75 -14.09 -11.51
C ASP A 15 -19.92 -13.26 -10.24
N LEU A 16 -18.86 -12.54 -9.82
CA LEU A 16 -18.83 -11.73 -8.60
C LEU A 16 -19.06 -10.24 -8.85
N VAL A 17 -18.99 -9.82 -10.11
CA VAL A 17 -19.19 -8.42 -10.50
C VAL A 17 -20.66 -8.18 -10.78
N GLU A 18 -21.36 -7.56 -9.85
CA GLU A 18 -22.78 -7.20 -9.99
C GLU A 18 -22.99 -5.97 -10.89
N THR A 19 -22.00 -5.08 -10.94
CA THR A 19 -22.09 -3.81 -11.68
C THR A 19 -20.76 -3.47 -12.35
N THR A 20 -20.82 -2.67 -13.43
CA THR A 20 -19.64 -2.13 -14.11
C THR A 20 -19.68 -0.60 -14.11
N PRO A 21 -18.52 0.10 -14.03
CA PRO A 21 -17.16 -0.46 -13.89
C PRO A 21 -16.88 -0.99 -12.48
N SER A 22 -16.10 -2.07 -12.37
CA SER A 22 -15.67 -2.64 -11.09
C SER A 22 -14.17 -2.95 -11.11
N LEU A 23 -13.51 -2.75 -9.97
CA LEU A 23 -12.12 -3.16 -9.74
C LEU A 23 -12.12 -4.36 -8.80
N VAL A 24 -11.42 -5.40 -9.19
CA VAL A 24 -11.24 -6.61 -8.39
C VAL A 24 -9.83 -6.61 -7.81
N PHE A 25 -9.75 -6.78 -6.49
CA PHE A 25 -8.48 -6.91 -5.78
C PHE A 25 -8.33 -8.34 -5.25
N ASP A 26 -7.20 -8.98 -5.57
CA ASP A 26 -6.82 -10.29 -5.06
C ASP A 26 -5.57 -10.13 -4.19
N PRO A 27 -5.68 -10.31 -2.85
CA PRO A 27 -4.55 -10.16 -1.95
C PRO A 27 -3.47 -11.22 -2.18
N GLU A 28 -3.83 -12.41 -2.66
CA GLU A 28 -2.84 -13.46 -2.94
C GLU A 28 -1.99 -13.10 -4.17
N VAL A 29 -2.61 -12.55 -5.21
CA VAL A 29 -1.87 -12.01 -6.36
C VAL A 29 -0.96 -10.86 -5.92
N CYS A 30 -1.45 -9.98 -5.05
CA CYS A 30 -0.65 -8.88 -4.51
C CYS A 30 0.57 -9.40 -3.73
N ARG A 31 0.40 -10.38 -2.83
CA ARG A 31 1.51 -11.02 -2.08
C ARG A 31 2.53 -11.64 -3.03
N GLN A 32 2.06 -12.38 -4.01
CA GLN A 32 2.94 -13.04 -4.97
C GLN A 32 3.77 -12.02 -5.74
N GLN A 33 3.16 -10.95 -6.25
CA GLN A 33 3.86 -9.88 -6.97
C GLN A 33 4.89 -9.16 -6.08
N TRP A 34 4.52 -8.87 -4.83
CA TRP A 34 5.42 -8.27 -3.85
C TRP A 34 6.64 -9.15 -3.56
N THR A 35 6.38 -10.44 -3.33
CA THR A 35 7.41 -11.44 -3.06
C THR A 35 8.36 -11.62 -4.25
N ASP A 36 7.81 -11.71 -5.46
CA ASP A 36 8.61 -11.89 -6.68
C ASP A 36 9.49 -10.67 -6.95
N LEU A 37 8.95 -9.46 -6.77
CA LEU A 37 9.73 -8.22 -6.90
C LEU A 37 10.84 -8.14 -5.84
N SER A 38 10.52 -8.47 -4.59
CA SER A 38 11.51 -8.48 -3.50
C SER A 38 12.65 -9.47 -3.75
N ARG A 39 12.34 -10.64 -4.31
CA ARG A 39 13.34 -11.65 -4.68
C ARG A 39 14.19 -11.23 -5.88
N ALA A 40 13.58 -10.54 -6.84
CA ALA A 40 14.28 -10.06 -8.03
C ALA A 40 15.26 -8.91 -7.73
N LEU A 41 15.07 -8.20 -6.62
CA LEU A 41 15.86 -7.05 -6.20
C LEU A 41 16.48 -7.27 -4.80
N PRO A 42 17.41 -8.22 -4.66
CA PRO A 42 18.02 -8.52 -3.37
C PRO A 42 18.81 -7.31 -2.84
N GLY A 43 18.61 -6.98 -1.55
CA GLY A 43 19.27 -5.85 -0.91
C GLY A 43 18.64 -4.48 -1.21
N VAL A 44 17.51 -4.45 -1.93
CA VAL A 44 16.73 -3.23 -2.18
C VAL A 44 15.52 -3.22 -1.25
N THR A 45 15.31 -2.10 -0.55
CA THR A 45 14.08 -1.88 0.21
C THR A 45 13.00 -1.34 -0.72
N LEU A 46 11.88 -2.03 -0.79
CA LEU A 46 10.74 -1.61 -1.61
C LEU A 46 9.81 -0.71 -0.81
N TYR A 47 9.44 0.41 -1.41
CA TYR A 47 8.46 1.34 -0.86
C TYR A 47 7.25 1.44 -1.78
N TYR A 48 6.08 1.06 -1.29
CA TYR A 48 4.84 1.17 -2.04
C TYR A 48 4.32 2.60 -2.00
N ALA A 49 4.11 3.22 -3.16
CA ALA A 49 3.54 4.56 -3.26
C ALA A 49 2.03 4.52 -2.97
N VAL A 50 1.61 5.00 -1.80
CA VAL A 50 0.21 4.94 -1.34
C VAL A 50 -0.74 5.62 -2.31
N LYS A 51 -0.34 6.73 -2.92
CA LYS A 51 -1.12 7.49 -3.91
C LYS A 51 -1.53 6.68 -5.15
N SER A 52 -0.84 5.59 -5.47
CA SER A 52 -1.16 4.77 -6.65
C SER A 52 -2.45 3.97 -6.47
N ASN A 53 -2.67 3.44 -5.28
CA ASN A 53 -3.94 2.83 -4.86
C ASN A 53 -4.00 2.77 -3.33
N PRO A 54 -4.77 3.66 -2.67
CA PRO A 54 -4.87 3.73 -1.21
C PRO A 54 -5.88 2.74 -0.61
N TYR A 55 -6.27 1.71 -1.36
CA TYR A 55 -7.23 0.74 -0.86
C TYR A 55 -6.73 0.04 0.41
N PRO A 56 -7.50 0.07 1.54
CA PRO A 56 -7.04 -0.46 2.82
C PRO A 56 -6.61 -1.92 2.77
N GLY A 57 -7.33 -2.78 2.02
CA GLY A 57 -6.98 -4.19 1.86
C GLY A 57 -5.64 -4.40 1.17
N LEU A 58 -5.30 -3.55 0.18
CA LEU A 58 -3.98 -3.58 -0.47
C LEU A 58 -2.87 -3.13 0.47
N LEU A 59 -3.09 -2.03 1.19
CA LEU A 59 -2.12 -1.51 2.16
C LEU A 59 -1.86 -2.53 3.26
N GLN A 60 -2.92 -3.16 3.79
CA GLN A 60 -2.79 -4.22 4.80
C GLN A 60 -2.01 -5.41 4.25
N THR A 61 -2.31 -5.87 3.03
CA THR A 61 -1.59 -6.99 2.41
C THR A 61 -0.08 -6.71 2.31
N ILE A 62 0.31 -5.51 1.87
CA ILE A 62 1.72 -5.11 1.80
C ILE A 62 2.32 -4.95 3.21
N ALA A 63 1.56 -4.43 4.17
CA ALA A 63 2.01 -4.29 5.56
C ALA A 63 2.31 -5.63 6.21
N ASP A 64 1.48 -6.65 5.95
CA ASP A 64 1.65 -8.04 6.44
C ASP A 64 2.93 -8.69 5.89
N GLU A 65 3.32 -8.32 4.65
CA GLU A 65 4.58 -8.75 4.03
C GLU A 65 5.79 -7.90 4.46
N ALA A 66 5.69 -7.19 5.57
CA ALA A 66 6.72 -6.28 6.08
C ALA A 66 7.15 -5.19 5.07
N GLY A 67 6.30 -4.84 4.11
CA GLY A 67 6.55 -3.81 3.11
C GLY A 67 6.67 -2.41 3.71
N CYS A 68 7.42 -1.55 3.05
CA CYS A 68 7.54 -0.14 3.38
C CYS A 68 6.67 0.71 2.45
N PHE A 69 6.45 1.97 2.80
CA PHE A 69 5.50 2.84 2.11
C PHE A 69 6.09 4.21 1.81
N ASP A 70 5.81 4.71 0.61
CA ASP A 70 6.08 6.08 0.22
C ASP A 70 4.79 6.90 0.32
N VAL A 71 4.79 7.89 1.19
CA VAL A 71 3.65 8.77 1.45
C VAL A 71 3.86 10.15 0.84
N ALA A 72 2.77 10.75 0.39
CA ALA A 72 2.75 12.08 -0.20
C ALA A 72 2.01 13.11 0.67
N SER A 73 1.34 12.68 1.75
CA SER A 73 0.54 13.55 2.61
C SER A 73 0.34 13.01 4.02
N ALA A 74 -0.04 13.88 4.94
CA ALA A 74 -0.43 13.51 6.31
C ALA A 74 -1.66 12.57 6.33
N ALA A 75 -2.56 12.67 5.35
CA ALA A 75 -3.70 11.78 5.23
C ALA A 75 -3.29 10.35 4.92
N GLU A 76 -2.33 10.16 4.01
CA GLU A 76 -1.77 8.84 3.70
C GLU A 76 -1.01 8.23 4.88
N MET A 77 -0.24 9.03 5.63
CA MET A 77 0.39 8.58 6.88
C MET A 77 -0.65 8.04 7.86
N LYS A 78 -1.74 8.79 8.07
CA LYS A 78 -2.83 8.37 8.97
C LYS A 78 -3.50 7.08 8.52
N MET A 79 -3.70 6.88 7.21
CA MET A 79 -4.23 5.62 6.67
C MET A 79 -3.33 4.44 7.04
N LEU A 80 -2.02 4.58 6.92
CA LEU A 80 -1.05 3.55 7.26
C LEU A 80 -0.99 3.28 8.77
N GLU A 81 -1.05 4.32 9.60
CA GLU A 81 -1.13 4.18 11.06
C GLU A 81 -2.37 3.36 11.47
N GLN A 82 -3.52 3.58 10.82
CA GLN A 82 -4.74 2.81 11.04
C GLN A 82 -4.58 1.32 10.66
N GLN A 83 -3.66 0.99 9.76
CA GLN A 83 -3.29 -0.38 9.40
C GLN A 83 -2.15 -0.94 10.30
N GLY A 84 -1.77 -0.21 11.36
CA GLY A 84 -0.72 -0.64 12.27
C GLY A 84 0.70 -0.52 11.72
N VAL A 85 0.90 0.22 10.62
CA VAL A 85 2.23 0.43 10.04
C VAL A 85 3.00 1.44 10.90
N HIS A 86 4.18 1.03 11.38
CA HIS A 86 5.05 1.91 12.15
C HIS A 86 5.70 2.97 11.24
N PRO A 87 5.84 4.24 11.70
CA PRO A 87 6.40 5.34 10.89
C PRO A 87 7.81 5.09 10.34
N SER A 88 8.62 4.26 11.01
CA SER A 88 9.94 3.86 10.49
C SER A 88 9.89 3.07 9.16
N ARG A 89 8.71 2.62 8.76
CA ARG A 89 8.45 1.96 7.47
C ARG A 89 7.87 2.92 6.43
N MET A 90 7.90 4.23 6.72
CA MET A 90 7.39 5.27 5.83
C MET A 90 8.52 6.20 5.40
N ILE A 91 8.49 6.60 4.11
CA ILE A 91 9.26 7.72 3.58
C ILE A 91 8.31 8.77 3.01
N HIS A 92 8.70 10.02 3.03
CA HIS A 92 7.88 11.11 2.48
C HIS A 92 8.61 11.77 1.31
N THR A 93 8.38 11.27 0.09
CA THR A 93 9.14 11.69 -1.10
C THR A 93 8.46 12.77 -1.93
N HIS A 94 7.25 13.22 -1.58
CA HIS A 94 6.57 14.27 -2.35
C HIS A 94 7.43 15.53 -2.43
N PRO A 95 7.75 16.07 -3.63
CA PRO A 95 8.71 17.17 -3.76
C PRO A 95 8.17 18.51 -3.22
N ILE A 96 6.84 18.68 -3.20
CA ILE A 96 6.20 19.88 -2.69
C ILE A 96 5.63 19.56 -1.32
N LYS A 97 6.22 20.14 -0.28
CA LYS A 97 5.83 19.96 1.12
C LYS A 97 5.63 21.33 1.73
N THR A 98 4.55 21.51 2.47
CA THR A 98 4.39 22.67 3.36
C THR A 98 5.09 22.41 4.68
N ASP A 99 5.47 23.46 5.39
CA ASP A 99 6.08 23.35 6.75
C ASP A 99 5.19 22.52 7.67
N VAL A 100 3.87 22.72 7.59
CA VAL A 100 2.87 21.96 8.38
C VAL A 100 2.89 20.46 8.07
N GLU A 101 3.08 20.08 6.81
CA GLU A 101 3.18 18.65 6.42
C GLU A 101 4.47 18.03 6.92
N ILE A 102 5.58 18.76 6.87
CA ILE A 102 6.88 18.34 7.42
C ILE A 102 6.76 18.15 8.93
N GLU A 103 6.21 19.14 9.64
CA GLU A 103 5.99 19.06 11.09
C GLU A 103 5.15 17.85 11.49
N LYS A 104 4.06 17.59 10.77
CA LYS A 104 3.21 16.40 11.00
C LYS A 104 3.95 15.09 10.76
N ALA A 105 4.74 15.00 9.70
CA ALA A 105 5.51 13.81 9.38
C ALA A 105 6.58 13.53 10.44
N VAL A 106 7.31 14.57 10.86
CA VAL A 106 8.32 14.47 11.94
C VAL A 106 7.65 14.09 13.26
N ALA A 107 6.52 14.73 13.61
CA ALA A 107 5.78 14.43 14.83
C ALA A 107 5.23 12.99 14.84
N ALA A 108 4.85 12.46 13.70
CA ALA A 108 4.45 11.06 13.53
C ALA A 108 5.63 10.07 13.63
N GLY A 109 6.88 10.54 13.49
CA GLY A 109 8.08 9.71 13.58
C GLY A 109 8.66 9.28 12.22
N VAL A 110 8.23 9.89 11.11
CA VAL A 110 8.88 9.72 9.81
C VAL A 110 10.22 10.45 9.81
N THR A 111 11.28 9.76 9.40
CA THR A 111 12.66 10.27 9.46
C THR A 111 13.33 10.38 8.09
N THR A 112 12.67 9.93 7.04
CA THR A 112 13.21 9.93 5.67
C THR A 112 12.30 10.76 4.74
N PHE A 113 12.93 11.70 4.03
CA PHE A 113 12.25 12.69 3.20
C PHE A 113 12.91 12.78 1.82
#